data_6137a152835d3cbb1ab8d4fd078e3710
#
_entry.id   6137a152835d3cbb1ab8d4fd078e3710
#
_cell.length_a   1.000
_cell.length_b   1.000
_cell.length_c   1.000
_cell.angle_alpha   90.00
_cell.angle_beta   90.00
_cell.angle_gamma   90.00
#
_symmetry.space_group_name_H-M   'P 1'
#
loop_
_entity.id
_entity.type
_entity.pdbx_description
1 polymer ?
#
loop_
_entity_poly.entity_id
_entity_poly.type
_entity_poly.pdbx_seq_one_letter_code
_entity_poly.pdbx_strand_id
1 'polypeptide(L)'
;DSVASRGLGDVYKRQTGNGEKIVLRILDIQRISYTPKGIGLVGENYDKVMKLISQPSGLILICGPTSSGKTSSLYTLLRKIQDDDINIMTIEDPIEYKIDGINQIEVNPNTGLSFEKGLKAILRMDPDKIMIGEIRNEDTAHIAISSSITGHLVLSTLHTESSPASIGRLLDMGI
;
A
#
# COMPACT_ATOMS: atom_id res chain seq x y z
N ASP A 1 11.50 -12.78 -19.69
CA ASP A 1 11.26 -11.54 -18.94
C ASP A 1 12.33 -11.46 -17.83
N SER A 2 13.32 -10.59 -17.99
CA SER A 2 14.32 -10.34 -16.96
C SER A 2 14.00 -9.02 -16.25
N VAL A 3 13.74 -9.09 -14.95
CA VAL A 3 13.66 -7.92 -14.07
C VAL A 3 15.00 -7.83 -13.35
N ALA A 4 15.73 -6.74 -13.54
CA ALA A 4 16.93 -6.46 -12.77
C ALA A 4 16.67 -5.22 -11.91
N SER A 5 16.51 -5.42 -10.60
CA SER A 5 16.47 -4.32 -9.64
C SER A 5 17.87 -4.11 -9.05
N ARG A 6 18.46 -2.96 -9.24
CA ARG A 6 19.64 -2.51 -8.51
C ARG A 6 19.42 -1.07 -8.03
N GLY A 7 18.93 -0.95 -6.80
CA GLY A 7 19.10 0.27 -5.97
C GLY A 7 18.45 1.59 -6.41
N LEU A 8 17.99 1.76 -7.66
CA LEU A 8 17.49 3.03 -8.19
C LEU A 8 16.22 2.90 -9.06
N GLY A 9 15.62 1.70 -9.19
CA GLY A 9 14.40 1.52 -9.96
C GLY A 9 14.27 0.14 -10.62
N ASP A 10 13.11 -0.10 -11.23
CA ASP A 10 12.80 -1.34 -11.93
C ASP A 10 13.14 -1.22 -13.42
N VAL A 11 13.73 -2.28 -13.97
CA VAL A 11 14.03 -2.39 -15.40
C VAL A 11 13.19 -3.53 -15.99
N TYR A 12 12.30 -3.18 -16.91
CA TYR A 12 11.52 -4.16 -17.68
C TYR A 12 12.03 -4.21 -19.11
N LYS A 13 12.39 -5.41 -19.58
CA LYS A 13 12.81 -5.65 -20.96
C LYS A 13 11.83 -6.62 -21.61
N ARG A 14 11.28 -6.24 -22.76
CA ARG A 14 10.42 -7.10 -23.58
C ARG A 14 10.84 -7.09 -25.04
N GLN A 15 10.80 -8.27 -25.67
CA GLN A 15 10.92 -8.42 -27.12
C GLN A 15 9.61 -7.93 -27.78
N THR A 16 9.74 -7.11 -28.80
CA THR A 16 8.64 -6.65 -29.67
C THR A 16 8.96 -7.00 -31.12
N GLY A 17 7.98 -6.92 -32.02
CA GLY A 17 8.21 -7.17 -33.44
C GLY A 17 9.25 -6.25 -34.10
N ASN A 18 9.54 -5.10 -33.50
CA ASN A 18 10.53 -4.12 -33.99
C ASN A 18 11.83 -4.09 -33.17
N GLY A 19 12.09 -5.12 -32.36
CA GLY A 19 13.27 -5.22 -31.51
C GLY A 19 12.93 -5.21 -30.01
N GLU A 20 13.94 -4.93 -29.18
CA GLU A 20 13.79 -4.95 -27.72
C GLU A 20 13.29 -3.60 -27.21
N LYS A 21 12.26 -3.64 -26.34
CA LYS A 21 11.78 -2.47 -25.61
C LYS A 21 12.24 -2.54 -24.16
N ILE A 22 12.88 -1.48 -23.69
CA ILE A 22 13.31 -1.33 -22.29
C ILE A 22 12.46 -0.21 -21.66
N VAL A 23 11.90 -0.49 -20.48
CA VAL A 23 11.21 0.49 -19.65
C VAL A 23 11.96 0.60 -18.34
N LEU A 24 12.38 1.81 -17.99
CA LEU A 24 13.08 2.12 -16.75
C LEU A 24 12.13 2.91 -15.85
N ARG A 25 11.85 2.39 -14.64
CA ARG A 25 11.18 3.16 -13.59
C ARG A 25 12.26 3.68 -12.64
N ILE A 26 12.46 4.99 -12.62
CA ILE A 26 13.43 5.63 -11.72
C ILE A 26 12.70 6.00 -10.43
N LEU A 27 13.19 5.47 -9.31
CA LEU A 27 12.68 5.79 -7.97
C LEU A 27 13.58 6.87 -7.36
N ASP A 28 13.10 8.12 -7.33
CA ASP A 28 13.82 9.24 -6.71
C ASP A 28 13.42 9.36 -5.23
N ILE A 29 14.05 8.54 -4.39
CA ILE A 29 13.78 8.47 -2.94
C ILE A 29 14.09 9.80 -2.24
N GLN A 30 15.02 10.61 -2.76
CA GLN A 30 15.45 11.85 -2.11
C GLN A 30 14.44 12.99 -2.25
N ARG A 31 13.56 12.95 -3.23
CA ARG A 31 12.55 14.00 -3.49
C ARG A 31 11.22 13.78 -2.77
N ILE A 32 10.99 12.60 -2.23
CA ILE A 32 9.70 12.30 -1.59
C ILE A 32 9.76 12.77 -0.14
N SER A 33 9.04 13.85 0.15
CA SER A 33 8.81 14.29 1.52
C SER A 33 7.68 13.48 2.13
N TYR A 34 8.03 12.50 2.97
CA TYR A 34 7.05 11.68 3.70
C TYR A 34 6.53 12.38 4.96
N THR A 35 6.23 13.67 4.84
CA THR A 35 5.57 14.43 5.88
C THR A 35 4.17 14.83 5.41
N PRO A 36 3.18 14.95 6.32
CA PRO A 36 1.84 15.36 5.94
C PRO A 36 1.83 16.66 5.12
N LYS A 37 2.62 17.65 5.52
CA LYS A 37 2.76 18.91 4.78
C LYS A 37 3.38 18.70 3.39
N GLY A 38 4.38 17.80 3.28
CA GLY A 38 5.06 17.49 2.01
C GLY A 38 4.15 16.85 0.96
N ILE A 39 3.14 16.10 1.38
CA ILE A 39 2.08 15.55 0.49
C ILE A 39 0.88 16.49 0.34
N GLY A 40 0.95 17.72 0.84
CA GLY A 40 -0.13 18.70 0.73
C GLY A 40 -1.26 18.53 1.76
N LEU A 41 -1.09 17.69 2.77
CA LEU A 41 -2.07 17.48 3.83
C LEU A 41 -1.89 18.53 4.91
N VAL A 42 -2.75 19.57 4.90
CA VAL A 42 -2.68 20.74 5.79
C VAL A 42 -4.06 21.14 6.30
N GLY A 43 -4.09 21.96 7.36
CA GLY A 43 -5.32 22.54 7.92
C GLY A 43 -6.32 21.48 8.39
N GLU A 44 -7.60 21.73 8.17
CA GLU A 44 -8.69 20.85 8.60
C GLU A 44 -8.59 19.41 8.06
N ASN A 45 -8.07 19.24 6.84
CA ASN A 45 -7.86 17.92 6.28
C ASN A 45 -6.77 17.13 7.03
N TYR A 46 -5.74 17.82 7.50
CA TYR A 46 -4.73 17.20 8.36
C TYR A 46 -5.38 16.68 9.65
N ASP A 47 -6.17 17.50 10.34
CA ASP A 47 -6.81 17.13 11.60
C ASP A 47 -7.76 15.94 11.41
N LYS A 48 -8.54 15.94 10.33
CA LYS A 48 -9.44 14.82 9.98
C LYS A 48 -8.67 13.52 9.76
N VAL A 49 -7.60 13.57 8.98
CA VAL A 49 -6.80 12.37 8.69
C VAL A 49 -6.08 11.87 9.94
N MET A 50 -5.53 12.77 10.76
CA MET A 50 -4.91 12.38 12.04
C MET A 50 -5.90 11.67 12.96
N LYS A 51 -7.14 12.15 13.02
CA LYS A 51 -8.21 11.50 13.78
C LYS A 51 -8.56 10.11 13.23
N LEU A 52 -8.52 9.93 11.90
CA LEU A 52 -8.79 8.61 11.28
C LEU A 52 -7.68 7.60 11.60
N ILE A 53 -6.42 7.99 11.45
CA ILE A 53 -5.28 7.06 11.67
C ILE A 53 -5.00 6.78 13.15
N SER A 54 -5.59 7.54 14.07
CA SER A 54 -5.53 7.29 15.51
C SER A 54 -6.59 6.30 16.00
N GLN A 55 -7.51 5.86 15.12
CA GLN A 55 -8.50 4.86 15.51
C GLN A 55 -7.83 3.51 15.80
N PRO A 56 -8.35 2.74 16.77
CA PRO A 56 -7.81 1.41 17.08
C PRO A 56 -8.06 0.39 15.97
N SER A 57 -9.16 0.53 15.24
CA SER A 57 -9.55 -0.37 14.15
C SER A 57 -10.33 0.37 13.07
N GLY A 58 -10.44 -0.25 11.90
CA GLY A 58 -11.18 0.28 10.77
C GLY A 58 -10.41 0.13 9.46
N LEU A 59 -11.06 0.44 8.34
CA LEU A 59 -10.46 0.41 7.01
C LEU A 59 -10.33 1.82 6.45
N ILE A 60 -9.11 2.22 6.13
CA ILE A 60 -8.81 3.49 5.46
C ILE A 60 -8.34 3.19 4.04
N LEU A 61 -9.10 3.70 3.06
CA LEU A 61 -8.80 3.53 1.64
C LEU A 61 -8.34 4.84 1.02
N ILE A 62 -7.15 4.82 0.42
CA ILE A 62 -6.64 5.93 -0.38
C ILE A 62 -6.94 5.63 -1.85
N CYS A 63 -7.77 6.45 -2.45
CA CYS A 63 -8.28 6.27 -3.80
C CYS A 63 -7.67 7.30 -4.76
N GLY A 64 -7.51 6.90 -6.02
CA GLY A 64 -7.02 7.79 -7.06
C GLY A 64 -6.42 7.02 -8.25
N PRO A 65 -6.22 7.70 -9.39
CA PRO A 65 -5.60 7.11 -10.56
C PRO A 65 -4.13 6.75 -10.33
N THR A 66 -3.51 6.13 -11.31
CA THR A 66 -2.06 5.85 -11.28
C THR A 66 -1.28 7.16 -11.15
N SER A 67 -0.19 7.14 -10.39
CA SER A 67 0.69 8.31 -10.14
C SER A 67 0.04 9.47 -9.40
N SER A 68 -1.09 9.27 -8.72
CA SER A 68 -1.76 10.30 -7.90
C SER A 68 -1.16 10.50 -6.51
N GLY A 69 -0.12 9.74 -6.14
CA GLY A 69 0.54 9.83 -4.83
C GLY A 69 -0.06 8.92 -3.74
N LYS A 70 -0.81 7.88 -4.11
CA LYS A 70 -1.39 6.93 -3.14
C LYS A 70 -0.34 6.30 -2.23
N THR A 71 0.71 5.72 -2.81
CA THR A 71 1.82 5.10 -2.06
C THR A 71 2.54 6.11 -1.17
N SER A 72 2.82 7.31 -1.69
CA SER A 72 3.44 8.39 -0.90
C SER A 72 2.57 8.79 0.29
N SER A 73 1.24 8.83 0.11
CA SER A 73 0.29 9.11 1.17
C SER A 73 0.28 7.99 2.22
N LEU A 74 0.18 6.72 1.79
CA LEU A 74 0.24 5.57 2.69
C LEU A 74 1.51 5.60 3.55
N TYR A 75 2.67 5.73 2.93
CA TYR A 75 3.95 5.73 3.62
C TYR A 75 4.09 6.92 4.58
N THR A 76 3.55 8.08 4.21
CA THR A 76 3.47 9.25 5.11
C THR A 76 2.63 8.95 6.35
N LEU A 77 1.48 8.30 6.16
CA LEU A 77 0.60 7.92 7.28
C LEU A 77 1.24 6.84 8.14
N LEU A 78 1.88 5.82 7.55
CA LEU A 78 2.60 4.78 8.30
C LEU A 78 3.68 5.38 9.19
N ARG A 79 4.53 6.26 8.66
CA ARG A 79 5.55 6.97 9.46
C ARG A 79 4.95 7.82 10.57
N LYS A 80 3.75 8.37 10.35
CA LYS A 80 3.09 9.21 11.34
C LYS A 80 2.50 8.42 12.50
N ILE A 81 2.07 7.17 12.26
CA ILE A 81 1.48 6.29 13.27
C ILE A 81 2.47 5.31 13.87
N GLN A 82 3.71 5.30 13.35
CA GLN A 82 4.78 4.45 13.86
C GLN A 82 5.16 4.87 15.28
N ASP A 83 5.24 3.87 16.16
CA ASP A 83 5.68 3.97 17.53
C ASP A 83 6.40 2.66 17.90
N ASP A 84 7.31 2.69 18.86
CA ASP A 84 8.08 1.51 19.27
C ASP A 84 7.19 0.41 19.88
N ASP A 85 6.04 0.79 20.43
CA ASP A 85 5.08 -0.14 21.05
C ASP A 85 4.01 -0.65 20.07
N ILE A 86 4.08 -0.28 18.77
CA ILE A 86 3.08 -0.64 17.76
C ILE A 86 3.68 -1.54 16.68
N ASN A 87 3.16 -2.77 16.56
CA ASN A 87 3.55 -3.68 15.49
C ASN A 87 2.83 -3.33 14.18
N ILE A 88 3.54 -2.66 13.28
CA ILE A 88 3.05 -2.34 11.93
C ILE A 88 3.60 -3.35 10.94
N MET A 89 2.70 -3.98 10.19
CA MET A 89 3.07 -4.91 9.13
C MET A 89 2.50 -4.48 7.78
N THR A 90 3.26 -4.67 6.72
CA THR A 90 2.82 -4.36 5.36
C THR A 90 2.94 -5.55 4.44
N ILE A 91 2.11 -5.55 3.37
CA ILE A 91 2.27 -6.42 2.21
C ILE A 91 2.18 -5.59 0.94
N GLU A 92 3.18 -5.70 0.06
CA GLU A 92 3.43 -4.78 -1.06
C GLU A 92 3.87 -5.51 -2.33
N ASP A 93 3.68 -4.88 -3.49
CA ASP A 93 4.06 -5.43 -4.79
C ASP A 93 4.50 -4.32 -5.78
N PRO A 94 5.81 -3.96 -5.79
CA PRO A 94 6.86 -4.28 -4.82
C PRO A 94 6.91 -3.31 -3.62
N ILE A 95 7.87 -3.52 -2.69
CA ILE A 95 8.26 -2.53 -1.67
C ILE A 95 8.99 -1.39 -2.38
N GLU A 96 8.41 -0.19 -2.37
CA GLU A 96 9.00 0.99 -3.04
C GLU A 96 10.28 1.47 -2.32
N TYR A 97 10.29 1.47 -0.98
CA TYR A 97 11.48 1.68 -0.16
C TYR A 97 11.26 1.14 1.27
N LYS A 98 12.36 0.85 1.95
CA LYS A 98 12.31 0.34 3.32
C LYS A 98 12.03 1.45 4.33
N ILE A 99 11.16 1.15 5.29
CA ILE A 99 10.87 2.02 6.43
C ILE A 99 11.40 1.31 7.67
N ASP A 100 12.35 1.93 8.36
CA ASP A 100 12.89 1.38 9.60
C ASP A 100 11.78 1.25 10.65
N GLY A 101 11.77 0.14 11.38
CA GLY A 101 10.75 -0.14 12.40
C GLY A 101 9.41 -0.65 11.87
N ILE A 102 9.26 -0.89 10.56
CA ILE A 102 8.06 -1.49 9.96
C ILE A 102 8.43 -2.83 9.32
N ASN A 103 7.62 -3.85 9.58
CA ASN A 103 7.78 -5.19 9.03
C ASN A 103 7.12 -5.27 7.64
N GLN A 104 7.91 -5.08 6.59
CA GLN A 104 7.43 -5.06 5.21
C GLN A 104 7.63 -6.41 4.54
N ILE A 105 6.56 -6.95 3.95
CA ILE A 105 6.54 -8.21 3.19
C ILE A 105 6.30 -7.88 1.72
N GLU A 106 7.16 -8.40 0.84
CA GLU A 106 7.00 -8.24 -0.59
C GLU A 106 6.34 -9.48 -1.22
N VAL A 107 5.33 -9.27 -2.04
CA VAL A 107 4.73 -10.32 -2.87
C VAL A 107 5.77 -10.94 -3.77
N ASN A 108 5.82 -12.26 -3.83
CA ASN A 108 6.76 -12.98 -4.68
C ASN A 108 6.06 -14.14 -5.42
N PRO A 109 5.66 -13.93 -6.68
CA PRO A 109 5.00 -14.98 -7.47
C PRO A 109 5.85 -16.24 -7.65
N ASN A 110 7.18 -16.12 -7.69
CA ASN A 110 8.09 -17.26 -7.88
C ASN A 110 8.06 -18.23 -6.69
N THR A 111 7.83 -17.72 -5.49
CA THR A 111 7.67 -18.54 -4.28
C THR A 111 6.21 -18.85 -3.96
N GLY A 112 5.27 -18.34 -4.77
CA GLY A 112 3.83 -18.47 -4.56
C GLY A 112 3.30 -17.62 -3.40
N LEU A 113 4.05 -16.58 -2.97
CA LEU A 113 3.59 -15.61 -1.99
C LEU A 113 2.74 -14.53 -2.68
N SER A 114 1.41 -14.65 -2.55
CA SER A 114 0.44 -13.67 -3.03
C SER A 114 0.04 -12.69 -1.91
N PHE A 115 -0.68 -11.61 -2.28
CA PHE A 115 -1.29 -10.70 -1.28
C PHE A 115 -2.14 -11.46 -0.26
N GLU A 116 -3.01 -12.37 -0.71
CA GLU A 116 -3.87 -13.16 0.15
C GLU A 116 -3.07 -14.01 1.16
N LYS A 117 -2.08 -14.76 0.67
CA LYS A 117 -1.24 -15.61 1.53
C LYS A 117 -0.42 -14.79 2.52
N GLY A 118 0.17 -13.69 2.07
CA GLY A 118 0.94 -12.79 2.91
C GLY A 118 0.07 -12.14 3.98
N LEU A 119 -1.12 -11.69 3.63
CA LEU A 119 -2.05 -11.08 4.57
C LEU A 119 -2.56 -12.10 5.62
N LYS A 120 -2.86 -13.34 5.22
CA LYS A 120 -3.17 -14.44 6.16
C LYS A 120 -2.00 -14.76 7.10
N ALA A 121 -0.76 -14.60 6.64
CA ALA A 121 0.42 -14.79 7.49
C ALA A 121 0.58 -13.63 8.47
N ILE A 122 0.42 -12.38 8.01
CA ILE A 122 0.47 -11.16 8.83
C ILE A 122 -0.49 -11.27 10.03
N LEU A 123 -1.73 -11.70 9.81
CA LEU A 123 -2.75 -11.84 10.86
C LEU A 123 -2.38 -12.84 11.99
N ARG A 124 -1.34 -13.67 11.80
CA ARG A 124 -0.83 -14.59 12.82
C ARG A 124 0.41 -14.05 13.56
N MET A 125 0.84 -12.86 13.21
CA MET A 125 2.04 -12.22 13.75
C MET A 125 1.71 -11.08 14.72
N ASP A 126 0.47 -11.07 15.23
CA ASP A 126 -0.04 -10.09 16.21
C ASP A 126 0.19 -8.63 15.74
N PRO A 127 -0.33 -8.24 14.57
CA PRO A 127 -0.18 -6.88 14.08
C PRO A 127 -1.19 -5.94 14.75
N ASP A 128 -0.77 -4.76 15.15
CA ASP A 128 -1.69 -3.69 15.58
C ASP A 128 -2.27 -2.97 14.35
N LYS A 129 -1.43 -2.75 13.35
CA LYS A 129 -1.80 -2.03 12.13
C LYS A 129 -1.27 -2.75 10.90
N ILE A 130 -2.10 -2.80 9.88
CA ILE A 130 -1.79 -3.51 8.63
C ILE A 130 -1.87 -2.54 7.46
N MET A 131 -0.88 -2.55 6.60
CA MET A 131 -0.96 -1.88 5.31
C MET A 131 -0.93 -2.91 4.19
N ILE A 132 -1.89 -2.79 3.29
CA ILE A 132 -1.97 -3.57 2.06
C ILE A 132 -1.69 -2.60 0.91
N GLY A 133 -0.63 -2.81 0.16
CA GLY A 133 -0.23 -1.90 -0.93
C GLY A 133 -1.39 -1.53 -1.83
N GLU A 134 -2.18 -2.53 -2.23
CA GLU A 134 -3.42 -2.31 -2.97
C GLU A 134 -4.39 -3.50 -2.85
N ILE A 135 -5.68 -3.22 -3.02
CA ILE A 135 -6.73 -4.24 -3.14
C ILE A 135 -7.08 -4.40 -4.62
N ARG A 136 -6.75 -5.57 -5.20
CA ARG A 136 -7.00 -5.87 -6.62
C ARG A 136 -8.19 -6.81 -6.85
N ASN A 137 -8.48 -7.67 -5.89
CA ASN A 137 -9.45 -8.76 -6.02
C ASN A 137 -10.30 -8.95 -4.75
N GLU A 138 -11.36 -9.76 -4.92
CA GLU A 138 -12.31 -10.11 -3.88
C GLU A 138 -11.65 -10.69 -2.63
N ASP A 139 -10.76 -11.69 -2.77
CA ASP A 139 -10.13 -12.37 -1.63
C ASP A 139 -9.37 -11.39 -0.72
N THR A 140 -8.58 -10.49 -1.33
CA THR A 140 -7.83 -9.47 -0.57
C THR A 140 -8.78 -8.46 0.08
N ALA A 141 -9.86 -8.07 -0.61
CA ALA A 141 -10.87 -7.15 -0.08
C ALA A 141 -11.58 -7.75 1.14
N HIS A 142 -12.03 -9.00 1.05
CA HIS A 142 -12.66 -9.70 2.17
C HIS A 142 -11.76 -9.80 3.40
N ILE A 143 -10.48 -10.16 3.22
CA ILE A 143 -9.56 -10.27 4.34
C ILE A 143 -9.30 -8.88 4.96
N ALA A 144 -9.12 -7.83 4.14
CA ALA A 144 -8.90 -6.47 4.60
C ALA A 144 -10.08 -5.97 5.45
N ILE A 145 -11.31 -6.16 4.97
CA ILE A 145 -12.54 -5.74 5.67
C ILE A 145 -12.73 -6.56 6.95
N SER A 146 -12.60 -7.89 6.86
CA SER A 146 -12.72 -8.75 8.04
C SER A 146 -11.71 -8.37 9.13
N SER A 147 -10.46 -8.11 8.75
CA SER A 147 -9.41 -7.67 9.69
C SER A 147 -9.76 -6.33 10.35
N SER A 148 -10.32 -5.40 9.57
CA SER A 148 -10.73 -4.09 10.09
C SER A 148 -11.89 -4.16 11.10
N ILE A 149 -12.80 -5.13 10.91
CA ILE A 149 -13.93 -5.39 11.83
C ILE A 149 -13.44 -6.12 13.10
N THR A 150 -12.43 -6.98 12.96
CA THR A 150 -11.91 -7.80 14.08
C THR A 150 -10.84 -7.10 14.92
N GLY A 151 -10.65 -5.80 14.78
CA GLY A 151 -9.86 -4.99 15.71
C GLY A 151 -8.58 -4.40 15.15
N HIS A 152 -8.26 -4.57 13.86
CA HIS A 152 -7.06 -4.01 13.26
C HIS A 152 -7.34 -2.71 12.52
N LEU A 153 -6.43 -1.75 12.56
CA LEU A 153 -6.44 -0.62 11.66
C LEU A 153 -5.77 -1.04 10.33
N VAL A 154 -6.57 -1.09 9.27
CA VAL A 154 -6.11 -1.49 7.93
C VAL A 154 -6.04 -0.27 7.02
N LEU A 155 -4.89 -0.04 6.40
CA LEU A 155 -4.68 0.99 5.39
C LEU A 155 -4.46 0.32 4.03
N SER A 156 -5.12 0.81 2.97
CA SER A 156 -4.89 0.27 1.63
C SER A 156 -5.15 1.31 0.53
N THR A 157 -4.90 0.90 -0.72
CA THR A 157 -5.26 1.70 -1.89
C THR A 157 -6.26 0.99 -2.80
N LEU A 158 -7.06 1.81 -3.49
CA LEU A 158 -7.88 1.39 -4.61
C LEU A 158 -7.60 2.26 -5.84
N HIS A 159 -7.58 1.62 -7.01
CA HIS A 159 -7.50 2.32 -8.29
C HIS A 159 -8.90 2.71 -8.75
N THR A 160 -9.41 3.84 -8.23
CA THR A 160 -10.69 4.42 -8.61
C THR A 160 -10.52 5.93 -8.80
N GLU A 161 -11.35 6.53 -9.62
CA GLU A 161 -11.25 7.97 -9.94
C GLU A 161 -11.64 8.86 -8.75
N SER A 162 -12.49 8.36 -7.85
CA SER A 162 -12.99 9.12 -6.70
C SER A 162 -13.34 8.21 -5.53
N SER A 163 -13.46 8.80 -4.33
CA SER A 163 -13.86 8.06 -3.13
C SER A 163 -15.26 7.44 -3.24
N PRO A 164 -16.29 8.10 -3.81
CA PRO A 164 -17.58 7.44 -4.03
C PRO A 164 -17.50 6.25 -5.00
N ALA A 165 -16.69 6.32 -6.03
CA ALA A 165 -16.48 5.22 -6.98
C ALA A 165 -15.85 3.98 -6.32
N SER A 166 -15.16 4.15 -5.19
CA SER A 166 -14.58 3.03 -4.44
C SER A 166 -15.64 2.12 -3.83
N ILE A 167 -16.80 2.66 -3.47
CA ILE A 167 -17.93 1.86 -2.97
C ILE A 167 -18.44 0.94 -4.08
N GLY A 168 -18.68 1.48 -5.27
CA GLY A 168 -19.06 0.68 -6.44
C GLY A 168 -18.03 -0.40 -6.74
N ARG A 169 -16.75 -0.06 -6.70
CA ARG A 169 -15.67 -1.03 -6.94
C ARG A 169 -15.65 -2.17 -5.91
N LEU A 170 -15.90 -1.88 -4.64
CA LEU A 170 -15.99 -2.92 -3.60
C LEU A 170 -17.23 -3.80 -3.83
N LEU A 171 -18.38 -3.21 -4.17
CA LEU A 171 -19.58 -3.97 -4.53
C LEU A 171 -19.34 -4.90 -5.73
N ASP A 172 -18.62 -4.43 -6.78
CA ASP A 172 -18.23 -5.24 -7.94
C ASP A 172 -17.29 -6.40 -7.56
N MET A 173 -16.56 -6.28 -6.44
CA MET A 173 -15.70 -7.32 -5.87
C MET A 173 -16.47 -8.27 -4.93
N GLY A 174 -17.79 -8.16 -4.81
CA GLY A 174 -18.60 -9.03 -3.97
C GLY A 174 -18.67 -8.65 -2.49
N ILE A 175 -18.28 -7.41 -2.15
CA ILE A 175 -18.30 -6.85 -0.78
C ILE A 175 -19.63 -6.17 -0.50
#